data_8f8b813b1a80d736e013ad1393a484b3
#
_entry.id   8f8b813b1a80d736e013ad1393a484b3
#
_cell.length_a   1.000
_cell.length_b   1.000
_cell.length_c   1.000
_cell.angle_alpha   90.00
_cell.angle_beta   90.00
_cell.angle_gamma   90.00
#
_symmetry.space_group_name_H-M   'P 1'
#
loop_
_entity.id
_entity.type
_entity.pdbx_description
1 polymer ?
#
loop_
_entity_poly.entity_id
_entity_poly.type
_entity_poly.pdbx_seq_one_letter_code
_entity_poly.pdbx_strand_id
1 'polypeptide(L)'
;MLNPKMKWFALLLLTSFQAQAHTDQLTQISFQIGLLHPLTGIDHLLAMLLIGMTAALTPKTKLSLPLVFSFGLLIGTLATGWLNAAMNVEPWVVGSVVVFAALVWGKTRINPPLQVGLVGIFAIAHGAAHGMALPSTPDVASTAGLLIGSLLLQSIGFAVGQRDCLRKTLALDTRMTS
;
A
#
# COMPACT_ATOMS: atom_id res chain seq x y z
N MET A 1 -4.61 20.36 19.58
CA MET A 1 -3.95 19.35 20.46
C MET A 1 -4.12 17.98 19.82
N LEU A 2 -3.03 17.31 19.42
CA LEU A 2 -3.08 15.98 18.83
C LEU A 2 -3.50 14.94 19.89
N ASN A 3 -4.43 14.06 19.50
CA ASN A 3 -4.89 12.94 20.33
C ASN A 3 -3.69 12.10 20.81
N PRO A 4 -3.60 11.72 22.12
CA PRO A 4 -2.46 10.97 22.66
C PRO A 4 -2.15 9.68 21.89
N LYS A 5 -3.17 9.01 21.33
CA LYS A 5 -2.98 7.82 20.47
C LYS A 5 -2.26 8.14 19.14
N MET A 6 -2.40 9.36 18.64
CA MET A 6 -1.75 9.83 17.41
C MET A 6 -0.29 10.21 17.67
N LYS A 7 0.05 10.64 18.88
CA LYS A 7 1.44 10.89 19.29
C LYS A 7 2.28 9.62 19.33
N TRP A 8 1.73 8.54 19.84
CA TRP A 8 2.39 7.21 19.84
C TRP A 8 2.58 6.64 18.45
N PHE A 9 1.63 6.87 17.56
CA PHE A 9 1.73 6.46 16.15
C PHE A 9 2.82 7.26 15.41
N ALA A 10 2.90 8.56 15.65
CA ALA A 10 3.97 9.43 15.11
C ALA A 10 5.36 9.06 15.68
N LEU A 11 5.44 8.69 16.97
CA LEU A 11 6.70 8.27 17.61
C LEU A 11 7.19 6.93 17.04
N LEU A 12 6.28 5.97 16.78
CA LEU A 12 6.59 4.70 16.11
C LEU A 12 7.11 4.90 14.69
N LEU A 13 6.59 5.87 13.95
CA LEU A 13 7.08 6.23 12.62
C LEU A 13 8.48 6.87 12.65
N LEU A 14 8.80 7.63 13.70
CA LEU A 14 10.10 8.31 13.83
C LEU A 14 11.23 7.37 14.29
N THR A 15 10.91 6.28 14.98
CA THR A 15 11.91 5.28 15.42
C THR A 15 12.36 4.30 14.35
N SER A 16 11.70 4.29 13.18
CA SER A 16 12.01 3.36 12.07
C SER A 16 13.25 3.77 11.24
N PHE A 17 13.87 4.92 11.51
CA PHE A 17 14.95 5.47 10.67
C PHE A 17 16.37 4.97 10.98
N GLN A 18 16.56 4.03 11.92
CA GLN A 18 17.89 3.57 12.31
C GLN A 18 18.03 2.04 12.29
N ALA A 19 18.08 1.43 11.10
CA ALA A 19 18.57 0.06 10.99
C ALA A 19 19.33 -0.14 9.68
N GLN A 20 20.52 0.45 9.58
CA GLN A 20 21.54 0.03 8.62
C GLN A 20 22.71 -0.55 9.40
N ALA A 21 22.85 -1.86 9.41
CA ALA A 21 24.08 -2.52 9.85
C ALA A 21 24.25 -3.92 9.25
N HIS A 22 25.29 -4.05 8.46
CA HIS A 22 26.14 -5.23 8.20
C HIS A 22 25.70 -6.35 7.24
N THR A 23 26.52 -6.49 6.23
CA THR A 23 26.41 -7.17 4.93
C THR A 23 26.78 -8.65 4.88
N ASP A 24 26.83 -9.43 5.95
CA ASP A 24 27.33 -10.81 5.91
C ASP A 24 26.36 -11.93 6.34
N GLN A 25 25.06 -11.64 6.48
CA GLN A 25 24.04 -12.66 6.73
C GLN A 25 22.92 -12.64 5.67
N LEU A 26 23.31 -12.58 4.41
CA LEU A 26 22.45 -12.19 3.28
C LEU A 26 21.27 -13.13 2.97
N THR A 27 21.27 -14.35 3.41
CA THR A 27 20.24 -15.33 3.02
C THR A 27 19.02 -15.40 3.96
N GLN A 28 19.18 -15.07 5.22
CA GLN A 28 18.05 -14.99 6.16
C GLN A 28 17.39 -13.61 6.22
N ILE A 29 18.10 -12.60 5.76
CA ILE A 29 17.70 -11.19 5.84
C ILE A 29 16.78 -10.81 4.67
N SER A 30 16.83 -11.53 3.55
CA SER A 30 16.14 -11.12 2.32
C SER A 30 14.61 -11.08 2.49
N PHE A 31 14.00 -12.07 3.15
CA PHE A 31 12.57 -12.04 3.46
C PHE A 31 12.19 -10.86 4.37
N GLN A 32 12.99 -10.60 5.41
CA GLN A 32 12.73 -9.50 6.35
C GLN A 32 12.89 -8.14 5.67
N ILE A 33 13.90 -7.99 4.81
CA ILE A 33 14.08 -6.79 4.00
C ILE A 33 12.82 -6.55 3.16
N GLY A 34 12.37 -7.56 2.42
CA GLY A 34 11.15 -7.45 1.62
C GLY A 34 9.92 -7.10 2.47
N LEU A 35 9.74 -7.77 3.61
CA LEU A 35 8.61 -7.57 4.51
C LEU A 35 8.53 -6.14 5.07
N LEU A 36 9.66 -5.57 5.45
CA LEU A 36 9.73 -4.25 6.06
C LEU A 36 9.89 -3.13 5.03
N HIS A 37 10.30 -3.47 3.80
CA HIS A 37 10.57 -2.50 2.76
C HIS A 37 9.41 -1.53 2.47
N PRO A 38 8.13 -1.94 2.41
CA PRO A 38 7.01 -1.03 2.22
C PRO A 38 6.86 0.04 3.31
N LEU A 39 7.49 -0.14 4.46
CA LEU A 39 7.48 0.83 5.57
C LEU A 39 8.55 1.91 5.42
N THR A 40 9.51 1.75 4.52
CA THR A 40 10.65 2.67 4.37
C THR A 40 10.32 3.90 3.52
N GLY A 41 9.27 3.83 2.67
CA GLY A 41 8.77 4.93 1.86
C GLY A 41 7.37 5.35 2.29
N ILE A 42 7.17 6.64 2.59
CA ILE A 42 5.86 7.15 3.03
C ILE A 42 4.78 7.02 1.93
N ASP A 43 5.15 7.18 0.68
CA ASP A 43 4.31 7.02 -0.50
C ASP A 43 3.85 5.57 -0.66
N HIS A 44 4.74 4.59 -0.50
CA HIS A 44 4.45 3.17 -0.56
C HIS A 44 3.53 2.75 0.59
N LEU A 45 3.85 3.18 1.81
CA LEU A 45 3.02 2.95 3.00
C LEU A 45 1.60 3.49 2.80
N LEU A 46 1.49 4.75 2.36
CA LEU A 46 0.20 5.39 2.14
C LEU A 46 -0.59 4.71 1.02
N ALA A 47 0.05 4.38 -0.10
CA ALA A 47 -0.64 3.70 -1.19
C ALA A 47 -1.29 2.39 -0.74
N MET A 48 -0.55 1.53 -0.02
CA MET A 48 -1.06 0.24 0.47
C MET A 48 -2.19 0.40 1.48
N LEU A 49 -2.08 1.35 2.42
CA LEU A 49 -3.16 1.66 3.36
C LEU A 49 -4.41 2.16 2.63
N LEU A 50 -4.25 3.08 1.66
CA LEU A 50 -5.35 3.66 0.90
C LEU A 50 -6.06 2.62 0.02
N ILE A 51 -5.36 1.67 -0.55
CA ILE A 51 -5.97 0.55 -1.28
C ILE A 51 -6.84 -0.30 -0.35
N GLY A 52 -6.34 -0.64 0.84
CA GLY A 52 -7.12 -1.34 1.85
C GLY A 52 -8.39 -0.57 2.25
N MET A 53 -8.25 0.73 2.53
CA MET A 53 -9.40 1.60 2.85
C MET A 53 -10.40 1.66 1.69
N THR A 54 -9.92 1.82 0.45
CA THR A 54 -10.77 1.83 -0.74
C THR A 54 -11.54 0.53 -0.88
N ALA A 55 -10.88 -0.61 -0.67
CA ALA A 55 -11.52 -1.93 -0.69
C ALA A 55 -12.64 -2.07 0.35
N ALA A 56 -12.45 -1.51 1.55
CA ALA A 56 -13.48 -1.50 2.59
C ALA A 56 -14.71 -0.66 2.21
N LEU A 57 -14.49 0.45 1.48
CA LEU A 57 -15.54 1.41 1.09
C LEU A 57 -16.25 1.04 -0.20
N THR A 58 -15.76 0.07 -0.96
CA THR A 58 -16.28 -0.33 -2.28
C THR A 58 -16.63 -1.83 -2.32
N PRO A 59 -17.84 -2.22 -1.88
CA PRO A 59 -18.22 -3.65 -1.77
C PRO A 59 -18.05 -4.46 -3.07
N LYS A 60 -18.27 -3.83 -4.24
CA LYS A 60 -18.14 -4.48 -5.57
C LYS A 60 -16.71 -4.87 -5.91
N THR A 61 -15.71 -4.19 -5.37
CA THR A 61 -14.27 -4.40 -5.64
C THR A 61 -13.48 -4.80 -4.40
N LYS A 62 -14.16 -5.16 -3.32
CA LYS A 62 -13.60 -5.45 -1.99
C LYS A 62 -12.41 -6.41 -2.02
N LEU A 63 -12.51 -7.49 -2.77
CA LEU A 63 -11.43 -8.48 -2.88
C LEU A 63 -10.53 -8.23 -4.09
N SER A 64 -11.10 -7.72 -5.18
CA SER A 64 -10.33 -7.52 -6.42
C SER A 64 -9.24 -6.46 -6.28
N LEU A 65 -9.46 -5.37 -5.51
CA LEU A 65 -8.45 -4.31 -5.36
C LEU A 65 -7.16 -4.81 -4.67
N PRO A 66 -7.21 -5.46 -3.49
CA PRO A 66 -6.01 -6.01 -2.87
C PRO A 66 -5.31 -7.07 -3.73
N LEU A 67 -6.08 -7.93 -4.39
CA LEU A 67 -5.52 -8.99 -5.26
C LEU A 67 -4.85 -8.39 -6.49
N VAL A 68 -5.49 -7.47 -7.18
CA VAL A 68 -4.93 -6.79 -8.36
C VAL A 68 -3.70 -5.97 -7.97
N PHE A 69 -3.73 -5.29 -6.83
CA PHE A 69 -2.55 -4.57 -6.35
C PHE A 69 -1.38 -5.53 -6.06
N SER A 70 -1.60 -6.62 -5.34
CA SER A 70 -0.55 -7.59 -5.01
C SER A 70 0.00 -8.28 -6.27
N PHE A 71 -0.87 -8.60 -7.23
CA PHE A 71 -0.45 -9.20 -8.49
C PHE A 71 0.30 -8.21 -9.39
N GLY A 72 -0.16 -6.97 -9.48
CA GLY A 72 0.55 -5.89 -10.18
C GLY A 72 1.91 -5.58 -9.55
N LEU A 73 1.99 -5.58 -8.21
CA LEU A 73 3.23 -5.45 -7.47
C LEU A 73 4.24 -6.54 -7.85
N LEU A 74 3.79 -7.80 -7.88
CA LEU A 74 4.61 -8.93 -8.31
C LEU A 74 5.11 -8.77 -9.74
N ILE A 75 4.22 -8.46 -10.69
CA ILE A 75 4.58 -8.25 -12.10
C ILE A 75 5.61 -7.12 -12.22
N GLY A 76 5.37 -5.98 -11.57
CA GLY A 76 6.28 -4.84 -11.60
C GLY A 76 7.65 -5.17 -11.02
N THR A 77 7.71 -5.90 -9.89
CA THR A 77 8.96 -6.35 -9.28
C THR A 77 9.76 -7.25 -10.22
N LEU A 78 9.11 -8.20 -10.89
CA LEU A 78 9.76 -9.09 -11.85
C LEU A 78 10.17 -8.37 -13.14
N ALA A 79 9.44 -7.33 -13.55
CA ALA A 79 9.69 -6.54 -14.75
C ALA A 79 10.57 -5.29 -14.50
N THR A 80 11.15 -5.14 -13.32
CA THR A 80 11.88 -3.94 -12.87
C THR A 80 12.89 -3.44 -13.89
N GLY A 81 13.75 -4.30 -14.39
CA GLY A 81 14.81 -3.91 -15.36
C GLY A 81 14.24 -3.32 -16.65
N TRP A 82 13.15 -3.88 -17.15
CA TRP A 82 12.47 -3.41 -18.36
C TRP A 82 11.74 -2.09 -18.15
N LEU A 83 10.98 -1.98 -17.07
CA LEU A 83 10.18 -0.80 -16.76
C LEU A 83 11.05 0.41 -16.49
N ASN A 84 12.14 0.25 -15.75
CA ASN A 84 13.06 1.36 -15.47
C ASN A 84 13.86 1.83 -16.68
N ALA A 85 14.19 0.92 -17.60
CA ALA A 85 14.79 1.31 -18.86
C ALA A 85 13.80 2.10 -19.76
N ALA A 86 12.49 1.84 -19.61
CA ALA A 86 11.45 2.44 -20.43
C ALA A 86 10.91 3.76 -19.86
N MET A 87 10.85 3.91 -18.53
CA MET A 87 10.18 5.06 -17.89
C MET A 87 10.69 5.31 -16.47
N ASN A 88 10.61 6.58 -16.02
CA ASN A 88 10.78 6.91 -14.61
C ASN A 88 9.50 6.53 -13.86
N VAL A 89 9.60 5.58 -12.90
CA VAL A 89 8.43 5.07 -12.15
C VAL A 89 8.05 5.92 -10.94
N GLU A 90 8.94 6.75 -10.41
CA GLU A 90 8.70 7.55 -9.20
C GLU A 90 7.49 8.49 -9.30
N PRO A 91 7.29 9.26 -10.39
CA PRO A 91 6.09 10.08 -10.52
C PRO A 91 4.78 9.29 -10.49
N TRP A 92 4.81 8.05 -10.96
CA TRP A 92 3.66 7.14 -10.92
C TRP A 92 3.35 6.67 -9.50
N VAL A 93 4.40 6.36 -8.73
CA VAL A 93 4.25 6.00 -7.32
C VAL A 93 3.63 7.15 -6.53
N VAL A 94 4.18 8.36 -6.64
CA VAL A 94 3.64 9.56 -5.97
C VAL A 94 2.22 9.87 -6.47
N GLY A 95 1.99 9.83 -7.77
CA GLY A 95 0.68 10.06 -8.39
C GLY A 95 -0.39 9.08 -7.89
N SER A 96 -0.01 7.82 -7.65
CA SER A 96 -0.92 6.81 -7.12
C SER A 96 -1.50 7.18 -5.75
N VAL A 97 -0.70 7.79 -4.87
CA VAL A 97 -1.16 8.23 -3.54
C VAL A 97 -2.29 9.25 -3.68
N VAL A 98 -2.14 10.21 -4.60
CA VAL A 98 -3.18 11.21 -4.87
C VAL A 98 -4.45 10.55 -5.41
N VAL A 99 -4.31 9.64 -6.37
CA VAL A 99 -5.45 8.92 -6.96
C VAL A 99 -6.14 8.05 -5.93
N PHE A 100 -5.40 7.27 -5.13
CA PHE A 100 -5.98 6.41 -4.10
C PHE A 100 -6.60 7.22 -2.97
N ALA A 101 -6.03 8.34 -2.58
CA ALA A 101 -6.64 9.28 -1.65
C ALA A 101 -7.98 9.83 -2.21
N ALA A 102 -8.03 10.18 -3.49
CA ALA A 102 -9.25 10.61 -4.14
C ALA A 102 -10.33 9.50 -4.19
N LEU A 103 -9.94 8.23 -4.32
CA LEU A 103 -10.86 7.10 -4.23
C LEU A 103 -11.46 6.93 -2.83
N VAL A 104 -10.70 7.21 -1.77
CA VAL A 104 -11.16 7.11 -0.38
C VAL A 104 -12.08 8.29 0.00
N TRP A 105 -11.67 9.51 -0.30
CA TRP A 105 -12.36 10.72 0.15
C TRP A 105 -13.19 11.41 -0.94
N GLY A 106 -12.98 11.04 -2.20
CA GLY A 106 -13.70 11.62 -3.33
C GLY A 106 -15.19 11.24 -3.31
N LYS A 107 -16.03 12.21 -3.66
CA LYS A 107 -17.48 11.96 -3.87
C LYS A 107 -17.75 11.27 -5.20
N THR A 108 -16.78 11.21 -6.08
CA THR A 108 -16.90 10.67 -7.44
C THR A 108 -16.81 9.14 -7.40
N ARG A 109 -17.92 8.49 -7.69
CA ARG A 109 -17.94 7.02 -7.84
C ARG A 109 -17.41 6.65 -9.22
N ILE A 110 -16.18 6.15 -9.23
CA ILE A 110 -15.59 5.56 -10.45
C ILE A 110 -16.21 4.17 -10.64
N ASN A 111 -16.48 3.79 -11.90
CA ASN A 111 -16.99 2.45 -12.18
C ASN A 111 -15.96 1.36 -11.79
N PRO A 112 -16.41 0.18 -11.31
CA PRO A 112 -15.51 -0.85 -10.81
C PRO A 112 -14.41 -1.29 -11.78
N PRO A 113 -14.64 -1.51 -13.07
CA PRO A 113 -13.59 -1.87 -14.02
C PRO A 113 -12.47 -0.81 -14.12
N LEU A 114 -12.84 0.48 -14.19
CA LEU A 114 -11.88 1.56 -14.25
C LEU A 114 -11.05 1.66 -12.94
N GLN A 115 -11.71 1.47 -11.80
CA GLN A 115 -11.04 1.45 -10.49
C GLN A 115 -9.99 0.33 -10.42
N VAL A 116 -10.36 -0.89 -10.84
CA VAL A 116 -9.46 -2.05 -10.87
C VAL A 116 -8.30 -1.81 -11.85
N GLY A 117 -8.57 -1.26 -13.03
CA GLY A 117 -7.54 -0.93 -14.02
C GLY A 117 -6.53 0.11 -13.51
N LEU A 118 -7.00 1.19 -12.90
CA LEU A 118 -6.12 2.21 -12.30
C LEU A 118 -5.24 1.61 -11.21
N VAL A 119 -5.82 0.82 -10.31
CA VAL A 119 -5.07 0.15 -9.25
C VAL A 119 -4.00 -0.78 -9.83
N GLY A 120 -4.33 -1.55 -10.88
CA GLY A 120 -3.39 -2.45 -11.54
C GLY A 120 -2.19 -1.72 -12.15
N ILE A 121 -2.43 -0.63 -12.88
CA ILE A 121 -1.36 0.18 -13.50
C ILE A 121 -0.42 0.74 -12.43
N PHE A 122 -0.96 1.36 -11.40
CA PHE A 122 -0.15 1.91 -10.32
C PHE A 122 0.56 0.84 -9.49
N ALA A 123 -0.04 -0.34 -9.32
CA ALA A 123 0.59 -1.46 -8.64
C ALA A 123 1.83 -1.97 -9.38
N ILE A 124 1.80 -2.00 -10.72
CA ILE A 124 2.96 -2.35 -11.54
C ILE A 124 4.09 -1.33 -11.34
N ALA A 125 3.78 -0.03 -11.32
CA ALA A 125 4.77 1.01 -11.05
C ALA A 125 5.39 0.86 -9.64
N HIS A 126 4.57 0.56 -8.62
CA HIS A 126 5.05 0.27 -7.26
C HIS A 126 5.98 -0.94 -7.24
N GLY A 127 5.60 -2.02 -7.92
CA GLY A 127 6.44 -3.21 -8.02
C GLY A 127 7.79 -2.93 -8.67
N ALA A 128 7.82 -2.15 -9.75
CA ALA A 128 9.05 -1.75 -10.40
C ALA A 128 9.95 -0.89 -9.49
N ALA A 129 9.36 0.05 -8.74
CA ALA A 129 10.09 0.86 -7.76
C ALA A 129 10.71 -0.02 -6.65
N HIS A 130 9.93 -0.96 -6.11
CA HIS A 130 10.43 -1.89 -5.10
C HIS A 130 11.55 -2.80 -5.61
N GLY A 131 11.42 -3.30 -6.84
CA GLY A 131 12.45 -4.15 -7.44
C GLY A 131 13.79 -3.43 -7.66
N MET A 132 13.79 -2.08 -7.83
CA MET A 132 15.00 -1.27 -7.87
C MET A 132 15.67 -1.11 -6.51
N ALA A 133 14.87 -0.97 -5.48
CA ALA A 133 15.36 -0.66 -4.14
C ALA A 133 15.87 -1.89 -3.38
N LEU A 134 15.61 -3.10 -3.89
CA LEU A 134 16.14 -4.34 -3.32
C LEU A 134 17.64 -4.48 -3.66
N PRO A 135 18.49 -4.91 -2.71
CA PRO A 135 19.95 -4.88 -2.86
C PRO A 135 20.53 -5.86 -3.89
N SER A 136 19.69 -6.73 -4.46
CA SER A 136 20.05 -7.70 -5.52
C SER A 136 18.89 -7.85 -6.48
N THR A 137 19.08 -8.62 -7.57
CA THR A 137 17.94 -9.09 -8.37
C THR A 137 16.90 -9.70 -7.42
N PRO A 138 15.60 -9.30 -7.55
CA PRO A 138 14.55 -9.77 -6.64
C PRO A 138 14.56 -11.29 -6.51
N ASP A 139 14.91 -11.79 -5.34
CA ASP A 139 14.82 -13.22 -5.03
C ASP A 139 13.41 -13.60 -4.52
N VAL A 140 13.15 -14.89 -4.46
CA VAL A 140 11.83 -15.40 -4.04
C VAL A 140 11.50 -15.00 -2.60
N ALA A 141 12.49 -14.96 -1.70
CA ALA A 141 12.26 -14.65 -0.29
C ALA A 141 11.94 -13.17 -0.09
N SER A 142 12.71 -12.26 -0.70
CA SER A 142 12.43 -10.82 -0.63
C SER A 142 11.10 -10.45 -1.30
N THR A 143 10.81 -11.06 -2.44
CA THR A 143 9.53 -10.85 -3.13
C THR A 143 8.35 -11.36 -2.30
N ALA A 144 8.45 -12.53 -1.68
CA ALA A 144 7.43 -13.04 -0.78
C ALA A 144 7.23 -12.14 0.45
N GLY A 145 8.33 -11.67 1.05
CA GLY A 145 8.29 -10.70 2.14
C GLY A 145 7.57 -9.42 1.74
N LEU A 146 7.89 -8.85 0.58
CA LEU A 146 7.26 -7.66 0.04
C LEU A 146 5.74 -7.83 -0.14
N LEU A 147 5.30 -8.95 -0.72
CA LEU A 147 3.89 -9.25 -0.93
C LEU A 147 3.14 -9.40 0.41
N ILE A 148 3.74 -10.10 1.38
CA ILE A 148 3.14 -10.27 2.70
C ILE A 148 3.07 -8.93 3.44
N GLY A 149 4.13 -8.12 3.43
CA GLY A 149 4.13 -6.78 4.02
C GLY A 149 3.07 -5.87 3.41
N SER A 150 2.95 -5.91 2.08
CA SER A 150 1.92 -5.19 1.34
C SER A 150 0.50 -5.61 1.77
N LEU A 151 0.22 -6.91 1.82
CA LEU A 151 -1.08 -7.44 2.25
C LEU A 151 -1.42 -7.09 3.70
N LEU A 152 -0.43 -7.09 4.61
CA LEU A 152 -0.62 -6.66 6.00
C LEU A 152 -1.03 -5.18 6.07
N LEU A 153 -0.35 -4.30 5.34
CA LEU A 153 -0.69 -2.88 5.29
C LEU A 153 -2.07 -2.65 4.66
N GLN A 154 -2.41 -3.36 3.58
CA GLN A 154 -3.75 -3.31 2.99
C GLN A 154 -4.81 -3.80 3.98
N SER A 155 -4.53 -4.83 4.78
CA SER A 155 -5.43 -5.34 5.81
C SER A 155 -5.67 -4.32 6.92
N ILE A 156 -4.62 -3.61 7.34
CA ILE A 156 -4.74 -2.49 8.30
C ILE A 156 -5.60 -1.37 7.71
N GLY A 157 -5.32 -0.96 6.46
CA GLY A 157 -6.13 0.05 5.77
C GLY A 157 -7.58 -0.37 5.64
N PHE A 158 -7.85 -1.63 5.32
CA PHE A 158 -9.20 -2.19 5.25
C PHE A 158 -9.93 -2.09 6.60
N ALA A 159 -9.27 -2.46 7.70
CA ALA A 159 -9.85 -2.36 9.05
C ALA A 159 -10.18 -0.90 9.43
N VAL A 160 -9.32 0.04 9.05
CA VAL A 160 -9.56 1.49 9.26
C VAL A 160 -10.77 1.94 8.44
N GLY A 161 -10.84 1.60 7.16
CA GLY A 161 -11.95 1.96 6.27
C GLY A 161 -13.29 1.37 6.74
N GLN A 162 -13.31 0.14 7.25
CA GLN A 162 -14.51 -0.47 7.84
C GLN A 162 -15.01 0.29 9.06
N ARG A 163 -14.13 0.72 9.97
CA ARG A 163 -14.50 1.50 11.14
C ARG A 163 -15.15 2.83 10.77
N ASP A 164 -14.65 3.50 9.77
CA ASP A 164 -15.20 4.75 9.27
C ASP A 164 -16.58 4.55 8.64
N CYS A 165 -16.78 3.47 7.91
CA CYS A 165 -18.09 3.09 7.34
C CYS A 165 -19.11 2.86 8.45
N LEU A 166 -18.79 2.05 9.45
CA LEU A 166 -19.65 1.76 10.60
C LEU A 166 -20.04 3.02 11.39
N ARG A 167 -19.07 3.90 11.66
CA ARG A 167 -19.33 5.16 12.37
C ARG A 167 -20.31 6.05 11.62
N LYS A 168 -20.19 6.15 10.30
CA LYS A 168 -21.11 6.93 9.47
C LYS A 168 -22.51 6.34 9.48
N THR A 169 -22.64 5.02 9.43
CA THR A 169 -23.93 4.33 9.48
C THR A 169 -24.64 4.57 10.81
N LEU A 170 -23.94 4.40 11.94
CA LEU A 170 -24.48 4.63 13.28
C LEU A 170 -24.89 6.10 13.48
N ALA A 171 -24.10 7.05 12.99
CA ALA A 171 -24.42 8.47 13.10
C ALA A 171 -25.64 8.89 12.26
N LEU A 172 -25.94 8.18 11.18
CA LEU A 172 -27.16 8.40 10.39
C LEU A 172 -28.39 7.82 11.09
N ASP A 173 -28.26 6.65 11.69
CA ASP A 173 -29.34 5.95 12.39
C ASP A 173 -29.82 6.77 13.61
N THR A 174 -28.87 7.29 14.39
CA THR A 174 -29.19 8.17 15.54
C THR A 174 -29.91 9.47 15.14
N ARG A 175 -29.63 10.00 13.93
CA ARG A 175 -30.34 11.21 13.43
C ARG A 175 -31.77 10.94 12.91
N MET A 176 -32.04 9.69 12.51
CA MET A 176 -33.40 9.33 12.04
C MET A 176 -34.33 8.94 13.18
N THR A 177 -33.77 8.63 14.35
CA THR A 177 -34.56 8.24 15.57
C THR A 177 -34.77 9.39 16.56
N SER A 178 -34.14 10.55 16.31
CA SER A 178 -34.36 11.80 17.11
C SER A 178 -35.32 12.75 16.43
#